data_b595eb19d3e1fc8a0c06e3084859e445
#
_entry.id   b595eb19d3e1fc8a0c06e3084859e445
#
_cell.length_a   1.000
_cell.length_b   1.000
_cell.length_c   1.000
_cell.angle_alpha   90.00
_cell.angle_beta   90.00
_cell.angle_gamma   90.00
#
_symmetry.space_group_name_H-M   'P 1'
#
loop_
_entity.id
_entity.type
_entity.pdbx_description
1 polymer ?
#
loop_
_entity_poly.entity_id
_entity_poly.type
_entity_poly.pdbx_seq_one_letter_code
_entity_poly.pdbx_strand_id
1 'polypeptide(L)' 'MDLNEILTKERDSLRDENIELRHRINELEISLQKALNLLESDD' A
#
# COMPACT_ATOMS: atom_id res chain seq x y z
N MET A 1 -26.38 2.33 -18.60
CA MET A 1 -25.50 2.62 -17.49
C MET A 1 -25.44 4.11 -17.23
N ASP A 2 -25.66 4.49 -16.01
CA ASP A 2 -25.60 5.88 -15.60
C ASP A 2 -24.13 6.28 -15.42
N LEU A 3 -23.81 7.50 -15.84
CA LEU A 3 -22.45 8.04 -15.69
C LEU A 3 -22.03 8.06 -14.21
N ASN A 4 -22.95 8.32 -13.31
CA ASN A 4 -22.67 8.30 -11.88
C ASN A 4 -22.25 6.92 -11.37
N GLU A 5 -22.83 5.86 -11.91
CA GLU A 5 -22.44 4.50 -11.55
C GLU A 5 -21.03 4.18 -12.00
N ILE A 6 -20.69 4.62 -13.22
CA ILE A 6 -19.35 4.40 -13.76
C ILE A 6 -18.30 5.13 -12.92
N LEU A 7 -18.57 6.39 -12.58
CA LEU A 7 -17.66 7.19 -11.77
C LEU A 7 -17.51 6.62 -10.35
N THR A 8 -18.59 6.12 -9.79
CA THR A 8 -18.57 5.50 -8.47
C THR A 8 -17.72 4.24 -8.47
N LYS A 9 -17.85 3.41 -9.50
CA LYS A 9 -17.06 2.19 -9.64
C LYS A 9 -15.58 2.49 -9.81
N GLU A 10 -15.26 3.50 -10.63
CA GLU A 10 -13.87 3.91 -10.81
C GLU A 10 -13.27 4.43 -9.50
N ARG A 11 -14.02 5.22 -8.77
CA ARG A 11 -13.56 5.74 -7.49
C ARG A 11 -13.30 4.62 -6.49
N ASP A 12 -14.21 3.65 -6.42
CA ASP A 12 -14.06 2.53 -5.51
C ASP A 12 -12.86 1.67 -5.89
N SER A 13 -12.65 1.46 -7.19
CA SER A 13 -11.52 0.70 -7.69
C SER A 13 -10.19 1.38 -7.35
N LEU A 14 -10.11 2.68 -7.56
CA LEU A 14 -8.93 3.48 -7.22
C LEU A 14 -8.67 3.46 -5.72
N ARG A 15 -9.71 3.52 -4.93
CA ARG A 15 -9.61 3.47 -3.48
C ARG A 15 -9.04 2.13 -3.02
N ASP A 16 -9.52 1.04 -3.60
CA ASP A 16 -9.03 -0.30 -3.28
C ASP A 16 -7.57 -0.45 -3.65
N GLU A 17 -7.19 0.00 -4.84
CA GLU A 17 -5.79 -0.02 -5.27
C GLU A 17 -4.91 0.81 -4.35
N ASN A 18 -5.40 1.97 -3.92
CA ASN A 18 -4.66 2.84 -3.03
C ASN A 18 -4.41 2.16 -1.69
N ILE A 19 -5.42 1.48 -1.15
CA ILE A 19 -5.29 0.74 0.10
C ILE A 19 -4.28 -0.39 -0.04
N GLU A 20 -4.32 -1.14 -1.14
CA GLU A 20 -3.38 -2.21 -1.40
C GLU A 20 -1.94 -1.70 -1.51
N LEU A 21 -1.75 -0.60 -2.21
CA LEU A 21 -0.43 0.00 -2.37
C LEU A 21 0.13 0.49 -1.05
N ARG A 22 -0.70 1.11 -0.23
CA ARG A 22 -0.29 1.56 1.10
C ARG A 22 0.09 0.39 2.00
N HIS A 23 -0.65 -0.70 1.88
CA HIS A 23 -0.36 -1.90 2.64
C HIS A 23 1.00 -2.49 2.24
N ARG A 24 1.29 -2.53 0.93
CA ARG A 24 2.58 -2.98 0.42
C ARG A 24 3.72 -2.08 0.87
N ILE A 25 3.51 -0.78 0.80
CA ILE A 25 4.52 0.18 1.26
C ILE A 25 4.82 -0.04 2.74
N ASN A 26 3.80 -0.23 3.53
CA ASN A 26 3.96 -0.48 4.95
C ASN A 26 4.75 -1.76 5.22
N GLU A 27 4.44 -2.84 4.50
CA GLU A 27 5.17 -4.09 4.62
C GLU A 27 6.64 -3.96 4.24
N LEU A 28 6.90 -3.23 3.15
CA LEU A 28 8.26 -2.99 2.70
C LEU A 28 9.04 -2.13 3.70
N GLU A 29 8.40 -1.14 4.28
CA GLU A 29 9.01 -0.30 5.30
C GLU A 29 9.38 -1.11 6.54
N ILE A 30 8.50 -2.00 6.96
CA ILE A 30 8.77 -2.88 8.09
C ILE A 30 9.94 -3.82 7.79
N SER A 31 9.96 -4.40 6.59
CA SER A 31 11.05 -5.27 6.17
C SER A 31 12.37 -4.54 6.13
N LEU A 32 12.37 -3.33 5.60
CA LEU A 32 13.57 -2.50 5.53
C LEU A 32 14.06 -2.15 6.93
N GLN A 33 13.17 -1.81 7.82
CA GLN A 33 13.53 -1.46 9.19
C GLN A 33 14.15 -2.66 9.92
N LYS A 34 13.60 -3.85 9.69
CA LYS A 34 14.16 -5.08 10.27
C LYS A 34 15.56 -5.35 9.74
N ALA A 35 15.77 -5.16 8.44
CA ALA A 35 17.08 -5.36 7.83
C ALA A 35 18.10 -4.36 8.39
N LEU A 36 17.70 -3.11 8.53
CA LEU A 36 18.56 -2.08 9.12
C LEU A 36 18.92 -2.41 10.57
N ASN A 37 17.96 -2.87 11.34
CA ASN A 37 18.19 -3.26 12.72
C ASN A 37 19.17 -4.41 12.83
N LEU A 38 19.07 -5.40 11.93
CA LEU A 38 20.00 -6.51 11.89
C LEU A 38 21.42 -6.05 11.56
N LEU A 39 21.55 -5.14 10.63
CA LEU A 39 22.86 -4.60 10.26
C LEU A 39 23.47 -3.79 11.40
N GLU A 40 22.67 -3.01 12.10
CA GLU A 40 23.13 -2.20 13.22
C GLU A 40 23.50 -3.01 14.44
N SER A 41 22.83 -4.15 14.62
CA SER A 41 23.09 -5.02 15.78
C SER A 41 24.23 -5.98 15.56
N ASP A 42 24.81 -5.99 14.38
CA ASP A 42 25.92 -6.88 14.02
C ASP A 42 27.26 -6.22 14.39
N ASP A 43 27.42 -6.02 15.66
CA ASP A 43 28.65 -5.41 16.20
C ASP A 43 29.60 -6.48 16.74
#